data_98e86735477c798029dabdef48fc165f
#
_entry.id   98e86735477c798029dabdef48fc165f
#
_cell.length_a   1.000
_cell.length_b   1.000
_cell.length_c   1.000
_cell.angle_alpha   90.00
_cell.angle_beta   90.00
_cell.angle_gamma   90.00
#
_symmetry.space_group_name_H-M   'P 1'
#
loop_
_entity.id
_entity.type
_entity.pdbx_description
1 polymer ?
#
loop_
_entity_poly.entity_id
_entity_poly.type
_entity_poly.pdbx_seq_one_letter_code
_entity_poly.pdbx_strand_id
1 'polypeptide(L)'
;MYRPVILWLLLCGSVAAHDMTPTYPKWKMSFIPSAKMTTMQVFNKRSDVQWYEIGVFDKEWQPIPFVTRYKIINIKYLHRVRFDVYVNAENAKIAEYICSTSKLRGNDDFKPIVESKICSRFK
;
A
#
# COMPACT_ATOMS: atom_id res chain seq x y z
N MET A 1 -20.77 42.76 -28.61
CA MET A 1 -21.37 41.72 -27.77
C MET A 1 -20.27 40.79 -27.26
N TYR A 2 -19.92 40.91 -26.00
CA TYR A 2 -18.95 40.04 -25.39
C TYR A 2 -19.69 38.86 -24.76
N ARG A 3 -19.45 37.62 -25.26
CA ARG A 3 -19.89 36.41 -24.61
C ARG A 3 -18.91 36.11 -23.46
N PRO A 4 -19.35 36.00 -22.22
CA PRO A 4 -18.47 35.52 -21.17
C PRO A 4 -18.16 34.06 -21.43
N VAL A 5 -16.91 33.78 -21.73
CA VAL A 5 -16.38 32.43 -21.68
C VAL A 5 -16.30 32.05 -20.20
N ILE A 6 -17.28 31.32 -19.74
CA ILE A 6 -17.24 30.70 -18.40
C ILE A 6 -16.19 29.63 -18.47
N LEU A 7 -15.00 29.95 -17.99
CA LEU A 7 -13.92 29.01 -17.79
C LEU A 7 -14.32 28.11 -16.61
N TRP A 8 -14.89 26.95 -16.91
CA TRP A 8 -15.08 25.89 -15.93
C TRP A 8 -13.70 25.39 -15.53
N LEU A 9 -13.17 25.96 -14.46
CA LEU A 9 -12.08 25.36 -13.72
C LEU A 9 -12.64 24.07 -13.10
N LEU A 10 -12.40 22.96 -13.78
CA LEU A 10 -12.49 21.63 -13.21
C LEU A 10 -11.49 21.56 -12.04
N LEU A 11 -11.95 21.88 -10.87
CA LEU A 11 -11.28 21.51 -9.63
C LEU A 11 -11.30 19.99 -9.55
N CYS A 12 -10.33 19.34 -10.22
CA CYS A 12 -10.00 17.97 -9.93
C CYS A 12 -9.46 17.93 -8.49
N GLY A 13 -10.37 17.78 -7.54
CA GLY A 13 -10.00 17.45 -6.17
C GLY A 13 -9.28 16.12 -6.22
N SER A 14 -7.95 16.14 -6.02
CA SER A 14 -7.20 14.91 -5.83
C SER A 14 -7.69 14.23 -4.57
N VAL A 15 -8.36 13.08 -4.72
CA VAL A 15 -8.68 12.22 -3.59
C VAL A 15 -7.34 11.73 -3.04
N ALA A 16 -6.96 12.21 -1.85
CA ALA A 16 -5.72 11.80 -1.21
C ALA A 16 -5.84 10.32 -0.82
N ALA A 17 -5.07 9.46 -1.50
CA ALA A 17 -4.87 8.08 -1.11
C ALA A 17 -3.76 7.99 -0.04
N HIS A 18 -3.49 6.79 0.48
CA HIS A 18 -2.29 6.57 1.28
C HIS A 18 -1.05 6.51 0.39
N ASP A 19 0.13 6.66 0.99
CA ASP A 19 1.42 6.47 0.31
C ASP A 19 2.11 5.23 0.82
N MET A 20 2.86 4.57 -0.04
CA MET A 20 3.77 3.49 0.32
C MET A 20 5.14 3.72 -0.30
N THR A 21 6.18 3.61 0.52
CA THR A 21 7.58 3.78 0.10
C THR A 21 8.44 2.63 0.61
N PRO A 22 9.53 2.29 -0.08
CA PRO A 22 9.98 2.84 -1.34
C PRO A 22 9.13 2.38 -2.53
N THR A 23 9.18 3.13 -3.63
CA THR A 23 8.45 2.79 -4.87
C THR A 23 9.03 1.54 -5.53
N TYR A 24 10.34 1.36 -5.43
CA TYR A 24 11.08 0.23 -5.99
C TYR A 24 11.91 -0.44 -4.89
N PRO A 25 11.29 -1.24 -4.02
CA PRO A 25 12.00 -1.93 -2.96
C PRO A 25 12.95 -2.98 -3.52
N LYS A 26 13.96 -3.33 -2.73
CA LYS A 26 14.92 -4.38 -3.04
C LYS A 26 14.95 -5.39 -1.91
N TRP A 27 15.06 -6.65 -2.25
CA TRP A 27 15.30 -7.70 -1.28
C TRP A 27 16.72 -7.61 -0.72
N LYS A 28 16.81 -7.72 0.58
CA LYS A 28 18.09 -7.73 1.33
C LYS A 28 18.29 -9.08 2.02
N MET A 29 19.52 -9.37 2.37
CA MET A 29 19.83 -10.47 3.29
C MET A 29 19.14 -10.22 4.63
N SER A 30 18.59 -11.28 5.21
CA SER A 30 18.02 -11.24 6.55
C SER A 30 18.85 -12.05 7.53
N PHE A 31 18.51 -11.99 8.83
CA PHE A 31 19.12 -12.84 9.84
C PHE A 31 18.79 -14.33 9.66
N ILE A 32 17.76 -14.62 8.90
CA ILE A 32 17.36 -15.99 8.58
C ILE A 32 18.01 -16.36 7.23
N PRO A 33 18.91 -17.35 7.17
CA PRO A 33 19.71 -17.64 5.97
C PRO A 33 18.91 -17.95 4.71
N SER A 34 17.71 -18.52 4.86
CA SER A 34 16.84 -18.91 3.74
C SER A 34 15.80 -17.85 3.39
N ALA A 35 15.79 -16.71 4.07
CA ALA A 35 14.81 -15.66 3.88
C ALA A 35 15.43 -14.35 3.43
N LYS A 36 14.73 -13.65 2.55
CA LYS A 36 15.02 -12.27 2.14
C LYS A 36 14.06 -11.32 2.84
N MET A 37 14.51 -10.09 3.04
CA MET A 37 13.75 -9.06 3.74
C MET A 37 13.71 -7.77 2.93
N THR A 38 12.60 -7.06 3.04
CA THR A 38 12.49 -5.67 2.60
C THR A 38 11.76 -4.86 3.67
N THR A 39 12.10 -3.59 3.79
CA THR A 39 11.45 -2.67 4.72
C THR A 39 10.58 -1.69 3.94
N MET A 40 9.32 -1.60 4.33
CA MET A 40 8.34 -0.71 3.72
C MET A 40 7.80 0.27 4.74
N GLN A 41 7.26 1.37 4.25
CA GLN A 41 6.58 2.37 5.06
C GLN A 41 5.26 2.76 4.40
N VAL A 42 4.18 2.80 5.17
CA VAL A 42 2.87 3.29 4.74
C VAL A 42 2.53 4.56 5.50
N PHE A 43 2.10 5.58 4.78
CA PHE A 43 1.62 6.84 5.33
C PHE A 43 0.12 6.97 5.02
N ASN A 44 -0.70 7.08 6.08
CA ASN A 44 -2.14 7.23 5.92
C ASN A 44 -2.53 8.70 5.76
N LYS A 45 -3.00 9.06 4.57
CA LYS A 45 -3.53 10.40 4.25
C LYS A 45 -5.06 10.46 4.32
N ARG A 46 -5.72 9.39 4.74
CA ARG A 46 -7.17 9.30 4.79
C ARG A 46 -7.68 9.31 6.22
N SER A 47 -8.64 10.18 6.49
CA SER A 47 -9.32 10.24 7.79
C SER A 47 -10.41 9.18 7.94
N ASP A 48 -10.90 8.60 6.84
CA ASP A 48 -12.00 7.64 6.79
C ASP A 48 -11.56 6.17 6.86
N VAL A 49 -10.25 5.90 6.76
CA VAL A 49 -9.66 4.56 6.79
C VAL A 49 -8.51 4.53 7.77
N GLN A 50 -8.42 3.46 8.58
CA GLN A 50 -7.32 3.23 9.51
C GLN A 50 -6.62 1.89 9.30
N TRP A 51 -7.20 0.96 8.54
CA TRP A 51 -6.71 -0.40 8.38
C TRP A 51 -6.21 -0.63 6.97
N TYR A 52 -5.00 -1.20 6.89
CA TYR A 52 -4.34 -1.49 5.62
C TYR A 52 -3.84 -2.92 5.62
N GLU A 53 -4.19 -3.69 4.60
CA GLU A 53 -3.72 -5.05 4.41
C GLU A 53 -2.52 -5.08 3.49
N ILE A 54 -1.48 -5.81 3.89
CA ILE A 54 -0.26 -5.99 3.12
C ILE A 54 -0.35 -7.30 2.35
N GLY A 55 0.10 -7.27 1.10
CA GLY A 55 0.18 -8.46 0.25
C GLY A 55 1.42 -8.40 -0.63
N VAL A 56 1.95 -9.58 -0.96
CA VAL A 56 3.04 -9.77 -1.91
C VAL A 56 2.53 -10.62 -3.06
N PHE A 57 2.85 -10.23 -4.28
CA PHE A 57 2.32 -10.86 -5.49
C PHE A 57 3.42 -11.08 -6.53
N ASP A 58 3.23 -12.12 -7.36
CA ASP A 58 4.05 -12.32 -8.55
C ASP A 58 3.54 -11.46 -9.74
N LYS A 59 4.16 -11.60 -10.91
CA LYS A 59 3.79 -10.83 -12.11
C LYS A 59 2.38 -11.16 -12.63
N GLU A 60 1.83 -12.32 -12.31
CA GLU A 60 0.45 -12.71 -12.62
C GLU A 60 -0.53 -12.35 -11.50
N TRP A 61 -0.11 -11.56 -10.51
CA TRP A 61 -0.90 -11.16 -9.35
C TRP A 61 -1.34 -12.31 -8.45
N GLN A 62 -0.62 -13.43 -8.50
CA GLN A 62 -0.87 -14.53 -7.56
C GLN A 62 -0.20 -14.22 -6.22
N PRO A 63 -0.88 -14.49 -5.10
CA PRO A 63 -0.32 -14.25 -3.77
C PRO A 63 0.94 -15.08 -3.53
N ILE A 64 1.95 -14.44 -2.97
CA ILE A 64 3.18 -15.09 -2.52
C ILE A 64 3.17 -15.14 -1.00
N PRO A 65 3.45 -16.30 -0.39
CA PRO A 65 3.57 -16.41 1.07
C PRO A 65 4.65 -15.47 1.61
N PHE A 66 4.34 -14.75 2.66
CA PHE A 66 5.27 -13.83 3.31
C PHE A 66 5.01 -13.79 4.82
N VAL A 67 5.99 -13.30 5.55
CA VAL A 67 5.90 -13.11 6.99
C VAL A 67 6.14 -11.63 7.29
N THR A 68 5.27 -11.07 8.09
CA THR A 68 5.39 -9.73 8.65
C THR A 68 4.74 -9.70 10.03
N ARG A 69 5.07 -8.71 10.83
CA ARG A 69 4.54 -8.63 12.19
C ARG A 69 3.00 -8.58 12.21
N TYR A 70 2.42 -7.78 11.34
CA TYR A 70 0.97 -7.67 11.19
C TYR A 70 0.61 -7.57 9.70
N LYS A 71 -0.19 -8.50 9.21
CA LYS A 71 -0.68 -8.45 7.82
C LYS A 71 -1.72 -7.36 7.59
N ILE A 72 -2.45 -7.02 8.63
CA ILE A 72 -3.38 -5.89 8.65
C ILE A 72 -2.89 -4.92 9.71
N ILE A 73 -2.56 -3.71 9.28
CA ILE A 73 -1.91 -2.70 10.12
C ILE A 73 -2.89 -1.58 10.39
N ASN A 74 -3.00 -1.18 11.67
CA ASN A 74 -3.73 0.02 12.04
C ASN A 74 -2.79 1.23 11.89
N ILE A 75 -3.19 2.18 11.06
CA ILE A 75 -2.45 3.42 10.83
C ILE A 75 -3.42 4.58 10.98
N LYS A 76 -3.26 5.36 12.03
CA LYS A 76 -4.08 6.54 12.26
C LYS A 76 -3.86 7.60 11.18
N TYR A 77 -4.84 8.45 10.99
CA TYR A 77 -4.75 9.58 10.06
C TYR A 77 -3.47 10.40 10.28
N LEU A 78 -2.75 10.65 9.19
CA LEU A 78 -1.46 11.37 9.15
C LEU A 78 -0.33 10.71 9.94
N HIS A 79 -0.44 9.42 10.24
CA HIS A 79 0.65 8.64 10.82
C HIS A 79 1.33 7.77 9.77
N ARG A 80 2.57 7.38 10.09
CA ARG A 80 3.39 6.48 9.29
C ARG A 80 3.71 5.24 10.10
N VAL A 81 3.70 4.10 9.44
CA VAL A 81 4.15 2.83 10.03
C VAL A 81 5.18 2.21 9.10
N ARG A 82 6.31 1.85 9.69
CA ARG A 82 7.37 1.09 9.03
C ARG A 82 7.23 -0.37 9.43
N PHE A 83 7.39 -1.27 8.46
CA PHE A 83 7.31 -2.71 8.71
C PHE A 83 8.27 -3.47 7.81
N ASP A 84 8.72 -4.63 8.30
CA ASP A 84 9.58 -5.54 7.58
C ASP A 84 8.75 -6.69 7.01
N VAL A 85 9.07 -7.08 5.78
CA VAL A 85 8.45 -8.19 5.08
C VAL A 85 9.51 -9.21 4.74
N TYR A 86 9.25 -10.47 5.10
CA TYR A 86 10.15 -11.59 4.87
C TYR A 86 9.50 -12.57 3.91
N VAL A 87 10.26 -13.02 2.93
CA VAL A 87 9.88 -14.12 2.04
C VAL A 87 11.02 -15.12 1.96
N ASN A 88 10.75 -16.38 1.62
CA ASN A 88 11.85 -17.29 1.36
C ASN A 88 12.62 -16.90 0.10
N ALA A 89 13.87 -17.33 -0.02
CA ALA A 89 14.75 -16.91 -1.10
C ALA A 89 14.21 -17.28 -2.49
N GLU A 90 13.49 -18.39 -2.62
CA GLU A 90 12.89 -18.80 -3.88
C GLU A 90 11.71 -17.90 -4.27
N ASN A 91 10.86 -17.54 -3.31
CA ASN A 91 9.75 -16.61 -3.54
C ASN A 91 10.24 -15.19 -3.82
N ALA A 92 11.38 -14.79 -3.27
CA ALA A 92 11.96 -13.48 -3.56
C ALA A 92 12.31 -13.32 -5.04
N LYS A 93 12.66 -14.40 -5.73
CA LYS A 93 12.99 -14.39 -7.17
C LYS A 93 11.78 -14.09 -8.05
N ILE A 94 10.58 -14.49 -7.61
CA ILE A 94 9.34 -14.35 -8.39
C ILE A 94 8.44 -13.23 -7.88
N ALA A 95 8.72 -12.65 -6.71
CA ALA A 95 7.97 -11.53 -6.18
C ALA A 95 8.14 -10.30 -7.06
N GLU A 96 7.02 -9.76 -7.55
CA GLU A 96 7.01 -8.58 -8.43
C GLU A 96 6.46 -7.35 -7.72
N TYR A 97 5.42 -7.53 -6.89
CA TYR A 97 4.72 -6.42 -6.24
C TYR A 97 4.55 -6.65 -4.75
N ILE A 98 4.64 -5.57 -3.99
CA ILE A 98 4.18 -5.49 -2.62
C ILE A 98 3.13 -4.38 -2.54
N CYS A 99 1.98 -4.70 -1.97
CA CYS A 99 0.83 -3.81 -2.00
C CYS A 99 0.28 -3.55 -0.61
N SER A 100 -0.27 -2.37 -0.41
CA SER A 100 -1.09 -2.02 0.73
C SER A 100 -2.49 -1.65 0.26
N THR A 101 -3.50 -2.27 0.84
CA THR A 101 -4.91 -2.07 0.46
C THR A 101 -5.70 -1.59 1.66
N SER A 102 -6.44 -0.50 1.51
CA SER A 102 -7.33 -0.02 2.56
C SER A 102 -8.42 -1.03 2.85
N LYS A 103 -8.69 -1.30 4.13
CA LYS A 103 -9.72 -2.24 4.56
C LYS A 103 -10.84 -1.53 5.32
N LEU A 104 -12.06 -1.93 4.99
CA LEU A 104 -13.24 -1.58 5.74
C LEU A 104 -13.36 -2.54 6.92
N ARG A 105 -13.30 -2.02 8.14
CA ARG A 105 -13.68 -2.81 9.30
C ARG A 105 -15.17 -2.63 9.57
N GLY A 106 -15.94 -3.73 9.50
CA GLY A 106 -17.38 -3.71 9.69
C GLY A 106 -17.80 -3.13 11.03
N ASN A 107 -18.99 -2.56 11.09
CA ASN A 107 -19.70 -1.87 12.17
C ASN A 107 -19.41 -0.37 12.36
N ASP A 108 -18.55 0.22 11.57
CA ASP A 108 -18.51 1.67 11.50
C ASP A 108 -19.67 2.15 10.61
N ASP A 109 -20.50 3.06 11.12
CA ASP A 109 -21.58 3.72 10.36
C ASP A 109 -21.03 4.49 9.14
N PHE A 110 -19.72 4.64 9.07
CA PHE A 110 -18.95 5.20 7.98
C PHE A 110 -18.26 4.09 7.18
N LYS A 111 -18.91 3.67 6.10
CA LYS A 111 -18.23 2.84 5.09
C LYS A 111 -17.51 3.78 4.13
N PRO A 112 -16.14 3.74 4.03
CA PRO A 112 -15.44 4.46 2.99
C PRO A 112 -15.96 4.00 1.62
N ILE A 113 -16.28 4.96 0.76
CA ILE A 113 -16.88 4.71 -0.56
C ILE A 113 -15.85 4.13 -1.52
N VAL A 114 -14.55 4.33 -1.26
CA VAL A 114 -13.46 3.96 -2.15
C VAL A 114 -12.41 3.15 -1.41
N GLU A 115 -12.19 1.92 -1.87
CA GLU A 115 -11.04 1.12 -1.51
C GLU A 115 -9.82 1.57 -2.34
N SER A 116 -8.69 1.83 -1.67
CA SER A 116 -7.45 2.20 -2.34
C SER A 116 -6.41 1.10 -2.19
N LYS A 117 -5.73 0.79 -3.30
CA LYS A 117 -4.63 -0.16 -3.35
C LYS A 117 -3.43 0.51 -3.98
N ILE A 118 -2.31 0.50 -3.28
CA ILE A 118 -1.03 1.02 -3.75
C ILE A 118 0.00 -0.09 -3.74
N CYS A 119 0.70 -0.24 -4.84
CA CYS A 119 1.72 -1.26 -5.01
C CYS A 119 3.07 -0.65 -5.34
N SER A 120 4.11 -1.20 -4.72
CA SER A 120 5.50 -0.97 -5.08
C SER A 120 6.01 -2.17 -5.87
N ARG A 121 6.83 -1.91 -6.87
CA ARG A 121 7.37 -2.95 -7.74
C ARG A 121 8.82 -3.24 -7.39
N PHE A 122 9.14 -4.51 -7.17
CA PHE A 122 10.52 -4.95 -6.96
C PHE A 122 11.35 -4.77 -8.23
N LYS A 123 12.53 -4.29 -8.04
CA LYS A 123 13.55 -4.20 -9.08
C LYS A 123 14.58 -5.30 -8.96
#